data_4b70178067e8975454b15b647b724c77
#
_entry.id   4b70178067e8975454b15b647b724c77
#
_cell.length_a   1.000
_cell.length_b   1.000
_cell.length_c   1.000
_cell.angle_alpha   90.00
_cell.angle_beta   90.00
_cell.angle_gamma   90.00
#
_symmetry.space_group_name_H-M   'P 1'
#
loop_
_entity.id
_entity.type
_entity.pdbx_description
1 polymer ?
#
loop_
_entity_poly.entity_id
_entity_poly.type
_entity_poly.pdbx_seq_one_letter_code
_entity_poly.pdbx_strand_id
1 'polypeptide(L)'
;MSIGFYFDMSRCTGCRACQIACKDKNRLEVGTIYRNAHTFSVGSFPEVKCYSYSASCNHCESPACMAACPTGAIDKREDGAVILDREVCKGDGACVEACPYGVPKLWEDGKAGKCDSCYLIREAGGTPACVAACPNRALDFGEVEELKKKYGDALVSDIAVLPSSDKTKPNVYINAKEAATAAARKAGKAWD
;
A
#
# COMPACT_ATOMS: atom_id res chain seq x y z
N MET A 1 17.00 6.11 -7.28
CA MET A 1 16.32 4.80 -7.40
C MET A 1 14.98 4.94 -6.70
N SER A 2 13.92 4.31 -7.20
CA SER A 2 12.62 4.33 -6.55
C SER A 2 12.12 2.90 -6.44
N ILE A 3 11.70 2.51 -5.23
CA ILE A 3 11.14 1.19 -4.96
C ILE A 3 9.61 1.24 -4.98
N GLY A 4 8.99 0.12 -5.33
CA GLY A 4 7.54 0.00 -5.40
C GLY A 4 7.03 -1.41 -5.15
N PHE A 5 5.71 -1.51 -5.10
CA PHE A 5 5.01 -2.78 -5.04
C PHE A 5 4.41 -3.11 -6.41
N TYR A 6 4.54 -4.35 -6.81
CA TYR A 6 3.71 -4.96 -7.84
C TYR A 6 2.57 -5.76 -7.21
N PHE A 7 1.41 -5.71 -7.82
CA PHE A 7 0.24 -6.48 -7.39
C PHE A 7 -0.51 -7.07 -8.58
N ASP A 8 -0.76 -8.38 -8.53
CA ASP A 8 -1.50 -9.12 -9.55
C ASP A 8 -2.90 -9.50 -9.05
N MET A 9 -3.92 -8.84 -9.58
CA MET A 9 -5.31 -9.13 -9.25
C MET A 9 -5.79 -10.49 -9.78
N SER A 10 -5.15 -11.02 -10.82
CA SER A 10 -5.54 -12.32 -11.39
C SER A 10 -5.16 -13.47 -10.47
N ARG A 11 -4.08 -13.30 -9.69
CA ARG A 11 -3.56 -14.29 -8.75
C ARG A 11 -4.10 -14.13 -7.34
N CYS A 12 -4.56 -12.94 -6.97
CA CYS A 12 -5.00 -12.67 -5.60
C CYS A 12 -6.36 -13.30 -5.30
N THR A 13 -6.42 -14.14 -4.28
CA THR A 13 -7.64 -14.80 -3.79
C THR A 13 -8.28 -14.11 -2.58
N GLY A 14 -7.70 -12.98 -2.10
CA GLY A 14 -8.20 -12.28 -0.92
C GLY A 14 -7.94 -13.02 0.41
N CYS A 15 -7.01 -13.97 0.45
CA CYS A 15 -6.75 -14.85 1.62
C CYS A 15 -6.22 -14.12 2.87
N ARG A 16 -5.80 -12.85 2.74
CA ARG A 16 -5.26 -12.00 3.82
C ARG A 16 -3.94 -12.46 4.47
N ALA A 17 -3.27 -13.49 3.95
CA ALA A 17 -1.96 -13.92 4.49
C ALA A 17 -0.95 -12.77 4.57
N CYS A 18 -0.89 -11.91 3.55
CA CYS A 18 -0.03 -10.72 3.51
C CYS A 18 -0.37 -9.69 4.60
N GLN A 19 -1.65 -9.56 4.98
CA GLN A 19 -2.12 -8.68 6.05
C GLN A 19 -1.66 -9.21 7.41
N ILE A 20 -1.84 -10.50 7.67
CA ILE A 20 -1.45 -11.14 8.93
C ILE A 20 0.07 -11.11 9.10
N ALA A 21 0.84 -11.48 8.07
CA ALA A 21 2.30 -11.42 8.13
C ALA A 21 2.84 -10.00 8.38
N CYS A 22 2.21 -8.98 7.80
CA CYS A 22 2.55 -7.59 8.05
C CYS A 22 2.23 -7.18 9.49
N LYS A 23 1.07 -7.62 10.01
CA LYS A 23 0.64 -7.34 11.38
C LYS A 23 1.59 -7.98 12.40
N ASP A 24 1.93 -9.23 12.22
CA ASP A 24 2.84 -9.99 13.09
C ASP A 24 4.25 -9.39 13.09
N LYS A 25 4.86 -9.20 11.91
CA LYS A 25 6.20 -8.58 11.76
C LYS A 25 6.30 -7.23 12.48
N ASN A 26 5.27 -6.40 12.41
CA ASN A 26 5.27 -5.06 13.00
C ASN A 26 4.70 -5.03 14.43
N ARG A 27 4.27 -6.16 14.99
CA ARG A 27 3.64 -6.27 16.33
C ARG A 27 2.51 -5.25 16.51
N LEU A 28 1.64 -5.13 15.47
CA LEU A 28 0.60 -4.12 15.47
C LEU A 28 -0.50 -4.47 16.46
N GLU A 29 -0.98 -3.46 17.19
CA GLU A 29 -2.10 -3.52 18.10
C GLU A 29 -3.38 -4.07 17.46
N VAL A 30 -4.33 -4.53 18.28
CA VAL A 30 -5.67 -4.89 17.81
C VAL A 30 -6.32 -3.68 17.13
N GLY A 31 -6.92 -3.88 15.98
CA GLY A 31 -7.52 -2.81 15.17
C GLY A 31 -6.54 -2.10 14.21
N THR A 32 -5.24 -2.10 14.48
CA THR A 32 -4.25 -1.46 13.61
C THR A 32 -3.72 -2.41 12.54
N ILE A 33 -3.72 -1.96 11.28
CA ILE A 33 -3.17 -2.70 10.13
C ILE A 33 -2.43 -1.74 9.18
N TYR A 34 -1.29 -2.18 8.63
CA TYR A 34 -0.51 -1.45 7.62
C TYR A 34 -0.71 -1.97 6.20
N ARG A 35 -1.20 -3.19 6.08
CA ARG A 35 -1.64 -3.79 4.82
C ARG A 35 -3.03 -4.35 5.00
N ASN A 36 -3.92 -4.00 4.09
CA ASN A 36 -5.31 -4.39 4.14
C ASN A 36 -5.72 -5.07 2.81
N ALA A 37 -6.16 -6.31 2.90
CA ALA A 37 -6.63 -7.07 1.74
C ALA A 37 -8.16 -7.15 1.75
N HIS A 38 -8.78 -6.55 0.73
CA HIS A 38 -10.23 -6.52 0.54
C HIS A 38 -10.66 -7.20 -0.75
N THR A 39 -11.86 -7.76 -0.73
CA THR A 39 -12.54 -8.26 -1.93
C THR A 39 -13.71 -7.33 -2.22
N PHE A 40 -13.80 -6.91 -3.48
CA PHE A 40 -14.83 -6.02 -3.99
C PHE A 40 -15.72 -6.76 -4.98
N SER A 41 -17.02 -6.50 -4.92
CA SER A 41 -18.00 -6.98 -5.89
C SER A 41 -18.54 -5.80 -6.70
N VAL A 42 -18.66 -5.97 -8.00
CA VAL A 42 -19.20 -4.98 -8.93
C VAL A 42 -20.23 -5.62 -9.84
N GLY A 43 -21.22 -4.82 -10.28
CA GLY A 43 -22.36 -5.30 -11.06
C GLY A 43 -23.50 -5.78 -10.18
N SER A 44 -24.50 -6.37 -10.80
CA SER A 44 -25.69 -6.96 -10.18
C SER A 44 -25.98 -8.33 -10.78
N PHE A 45 -26.72 -9.17 -10.02
CA PHE A 45 -27.13 -10.48 -10.54
C PHE A 45 -27.89 -10.34 -11.88
N PRO A 46 -27.61 -11.19 -12.90
CA PRO A 46 -26.66 -12.31 -12.90
C PRO A 46 -25.19 -11.97 -13.23
N GLU A 47 -24.86 -10.73 -13.55
CA GLU A 47 -23.54 -10.31 -14.02
C GLU A 47 -22.67 -9.71 -12.91
N VAL A 48 -22.42 -10.48 -11.85
CA VAL A 48 -21.54 -10.06 -10.76
C VAL A 48 -20.11 -10.44 -11.06
N LYS A 49 -19.18 -9.45 -10.95
CA LYS A 49 -17.73 -9.65 -11.03
C LYS A 49 -17.09 -9.34 -9.68
N CYS A 50 -16.04 -10.08 -9.33
CA CYS A 50 -15.28 -9.87 -8.09
C CYS A 50 -13.79 -9.70 -8.37
N TYR A 51 -13.16 -8.86 -7.57
CA TYR A 51 -11.71 -8.75 -7.52
C TYR A 51 -11.21 -8.47 -6.10
N SER A 52 -9.99 -8.85 -5.81
CA SER A 52 -9.33 -8.53 -4.54
C SER A 52 -8.18 -7.56 -4.76
N TYR A 53 -7.98 -6.66 -3.79
CA TYR A 53 -6.84 -5.75 -3.76
C TYR A 53 -6.22 -5.72 -2.37
N SER A 54 -4.89 -5.71 -2.31
CA SER A 54 -4.13 -5.63 -1.07
C SER A 54 -3.42 -4.30 -0.97
N ALA A 55 -4.11 -3.33 -0.34
CA ALA A 55 -3.62 -1.99 -0.15
C ALA A 55 -2.54 -1.90 0.95
N SER A 56 -1.57 -1.01 0.77
CA SER A 56 -0.57 -0.63 1.78
C SER A 56 -0.01 0.76 1.45
N CYS A 57 1.06 1.19 2.14
CA CYS A 57 1.77 2.40 1.73
C CYS A 57 2.35 2.22 0.32
N ASN A 58 2.13 3.23 -0.51
CA ASN A 58 2.60 3.23 -1.90
C ASN A 58 3.99 3.86 -2.04
N HIS A 59 4.61 4.32 -0.95
CA HIS A 59 5.91 5.01 -0.96
C HIS A 59 6.02 6.03 -2.10
N CYS A 60 5.03 6.94 -2.14
CA CYS A 60 4.79 7.89 -3.23
C CYS A 60 6.02 8.72 -3.59
N GLU A 61 6.12 9.14 -4.87
CA GLU A 61 7.15 10.10 -5.29
C GLU A 61 6.95 11.47 -4.65
N SER A 62 5.69 11.89 -4.52
CA SER A 62 5.28 13.14 -3.87
C SER A 62 4.45 12.82 -2.62
N PRO A 63 5.07 12.42 -1.49
CA PRO A 63 4.33 11.91 -0.34
C PRO A 63 3.65 13.05 0.44
N ALA A 64 2.34 13.21 0.28
CA ALA A 64 1.55 14.21 0.98
C ALA A 64 1.65 14.10 2.51
N CYS A 65 1.79 12.88 3.05
CA CYS A 65 1.98 12.65 4.48
C CYS A 65 3.31 13.24 5.01
N MET A 66 4.38 13.21 4.21
CA MET A 66 5.66 13.83 4.56
C MET A 66 5.53 15.37 4.52
N ALA A 67 4.94 15.90 3.46
CA ALA A 67 4.75 17.34 3.30
C ALA A 67 3.88 17.97 4.42
N ALA A 68 2.93 17.20 4.97
CA ALA A 68 2.05 17.65 6.04
C ALA A 68 2.61 17.47 7.45
N CYS A 69 3.70 16.73 7.64
CA CYS A 69 4.23 16.43 8.97
C CYS A 69 4.96 17.66 9.57
N PRO A 70 4.44 18.28 10.65
CA PRO A 70 5.05 19.49 11.20
C PRO A 70 6.35 19.23 11.96
N THR A 71 6.59 17.98 12.38
CA THR A 71 7.79 17.61 13.16
C THR A 71 8.91 17.01 12.30
N GLY A 72 8.67 16.80 10.99
CA GLY A 72 9.62 16.11 10.12
C GLY A 72 9.82 14.63 10.46
N ALA A 73 8.87 14.02 11.18
CA ALA A 73 8.95 12.60 11.55
C ALA A 73 8.83 11.65 10.36
N ILE A 74 8.42 12.13 9.19
CA ILE A 74 8.30 11.33 7.97
C ILE A 74 9.34 11.79 6.97
N ASP A 75 10.17 10.85 6.51
CA ASP A 75 11.25 11.11 5.57
C ASP A 75 11.25 10.11 4.42
N LYS A 76 11.84 10.51 3.28
CA LYS A 76 12.03 9.68 2.10
C LYS A 76 13.50 9.29 2.00
N ARG A 77 13.77 7.99 2.15
CA ARG A 77 15.12 7.42 2.05
C ARG A 77 15.66 7.49 0.61
N GLU A 78 16.97 7.28 0.46
CA GLU A 78 17.65 7.27 -0.84
C GLU A 78 17.09 6.20 -1.80
N ASP A 79 16.60 5.06 -1.26
CA ASP A 79 15.95 4.00 -2.04
C ASP A 79 14.49 4.34 -2.41
N GLY A 80 13.98 5.50 -2.00
CA GLY A 80 12.61 5.94 -2.25
C GLY A 80 11.59 5.48 -1.21
N ALA A 81 11.98 4.69 -0.21
CA ALA A 81 11.07 4.30 0.88
C ALA A 81 10.69 5.53 1.72
N VAL A 82 9.40 5.78 1.87
CA VAL A 82 8.88 6.79 2.80
C VAL A 82 8.68 6.10 4.14
N ILE A 83 9.43 6.51 5.15
CA ILE A 83 9.38 5.93 6.50
C ILE A 83 8.90 6.97 7.52
N LEU A 84 8.45 6.50 8.67
CA LEU A 84 8.02 7.33 9.79
C LEU A 84 8.83 6.94 11.02
N ASP A 85 9.52 7.92 11.59
CA ASP A 85 10.22 7.77 12.87
C ASP A 85 9.25 8.08 14.01
N ARG A 86 8.94 7.07 14.80
CA ARG A 86 8.02 7.19 15.94
C ARG A 86 8.63 7.94 17.13
N GLU A 87 9.95 8.03 17.23
CA GLU A 87 10.59 8.79 18.30
C GLU A 87 10.42 10.30 18.08
N VAL A 88 10.46 10.73 16.81
CA VAL A 88 10.25 12.13 16.41
C VAL A 88 8.76 12.50 16.37
N CYS A 89 7.88 11.52 16.14
CA CYS A 89 6.43 11.74 16.02
C CYS A 89 5.81 12.28 17.32
N LYS A 90 5.02 13.36 17.20
CA LYS A 90 4.28 13.99 18.31
C LYS A 90 2.78 13.67 18.32
N GLY A 91 2.28 12.92 17.34
CA GLY A 91 0.90 12.46 17.32
C GLY A 91 -0.12 13.50 16.83
N ASP A 92 0.29 14.53 16.10
CA ASP A 92 -0.60 15.59 15.58
C ASP A 92 -1.66 15.08 14.59
N GLY A 93 -1.46 13.91 13.98
CA GLY A 93 -2.41 13.30 13.05
C GLY A 93 -2.43 13.89 11.65
N ALA A 94 -1.69 14.96 11.35
CA ALA A 94 -1.71 15.61 10.03
C ALA A 94 -1.39 14.63 8.86
N CYS A 95 -0.51 13.68 9.08
CA CYS A 95 -0.18 12.65 8.09
C CYS A 95 -1.35 11.69 7.78
N VAL A 96 -2.23 11.45 8.75
CA VAL A 96 -3.43 10.61 8.58
C VAL A 96 -4.45 11.31 7.68
N GLU A 97 -4.65 12.60 7.90
CA GLU A 97 -5.58 13.42 7.11
C GLU A 97 -5.05 13.67 5.70
N ALA A 98 -3.76 13.98 5.57
CA ALA A 98 -3.13 14.32 4.29
C ALA A 98 -3.00 13.13 3.33
N CYS A 99 -2.94 11.89 3.84
CA CYS A 99 -2.76 10.72 2.99
C CYS A 99 -4.06 10.38 2.25
N PRO A 100 -4.12 10.52 0.90
CA PRO A 100 -5.35 10.22 0.16
C PRO A 100 -5.72 8.74 0.19
N TYR A 101 -4.75 7.87 0.51
CA TYR A 101 -4.95 6.42 0.65
C TYR A 101 -5.32 6.00 2.08
N GLY A 102 -5.28 6.88 3.07
CA GLY A 102 -5.59 6.58 4.46
C GLY A 102 -4.62 5.62 5.15
N VAL A 103 -3.36 5.59 4.73
CA VAL A 103 -2.36 4.60 5.18
C VAL A 103 -1.82 4.84 6.59
N PRO A 104 -1.36 6.05 6.98
CA PRO A 104 -0.92 6.27 8.34
C PRO A 104 -2.07 6.06 9.33
N LYS A 105 -1.78 5.44 10.47
CA LYS A 105 -2.74 5.20 11.55
C LYS A 105 -2.16 5.71 12.86
N LEU A 106 -2.98 6.32 13.70
CA LEU A 106 -2.62 6.59 15.09
C LEU A 106 -2.75 5.29 15.89
N TRP A 107 -1.77 5.05 16.75
CA TRP A 107 -1.78 3.95 17.70
C TRP A 107 -2.39 4.41 19.03
N GLU A 108 -2.58 3.47 19.99
CA GLU A 108 -3.11 3.78 21.32
C GLU A 108 -2.25 4.79 22.09
N ASP A 109 -0.94 4.82 21.86
CA ASP A 109 -0.01 5.80 22.42
C ASP A 109 -0.10 7.21 21.78
N GLY A 110 -1.02 7.39 20.84
CA GLY A 110 -1.25 8.65 20.13
C GLY A 110 -0.27 8.91 18.98
N LYS A 111 0.82 8.16 18.84
CA LYS A 111 1.79 8.36 17.76
C LYS A 111 1.37 7.65 16.48
N ALA A 112 1.70 8.25 15.34
CA ALA A 112 1.40 7.64 14.05
C ALA A 112 2.33 6.46 13.74
N GLY A 113 1.81 5.53 12.92
CA GLY A 113 2.59 4.44 12.34
C GLY A 113 2.11 4.12 10.94
N LYS A 114 2.99 3.58 10.09
CA LYS A 114 2.68 3.14 8.73
C LYS A 114 3.67 2.10 8.23
N CYS A 115 3.38 1.50 7.08
CA CYS A 115 4.31 0.60 6.39
C CYS A 115 5.67 1.30 6.15
N ASP A 116 6.75 0.60 6.49
CA ASP A 116 8.15 1.00 6.34
C ASP A 116 8.84 0.29 5.15
N SER A 117 8.08 -0.38 4.27
CA SER A 117 8.57 -1.30 3.24
C SER A 117 9.45 -2.44 3.78
N CYS A 118 9.37 -2.74 5.08
CA CYS A 118 10.23 -3.71 5.77
C CYS A 118 11.74 -3.42 5.53
N TYR A 119 12.16 -2.14 5.61
CA TYR A 119 13.50 -1.73 5.17
C TYR A 119 14.63 -2.49 5.86
N LEU A 120 14.54 -2.78 7.16
CA LEU A 120 15.55 -3.57 7.88
C LEU A 120 15.67 -5.00 7.35
N ILE A 121 14.56 -5.62 6.95
CA ILE A 121 14.58 -6.96 6.33
C ILE A 121 15.25 -6.88 4.96
N ARG A 122 14.98 -5.83 4.17
CA ARG A 122 15.56 -5.63 2.85
C ARG A 122 17.06 -5.32 2.91
N GLU A 123 17.50 -4.51 3.86
CA GLU A 123 18.92 -4.22 4.10
C GLU A 123 19.71 -5.50 4.46
N ALA A 124 19.04 -6.48 5.12
CA ALA A 124 19.60 -7.80 5.38
C ALA A 124 19.48 -8.77 4.19
N GLY A 125 19.10 -8.30 2.99
CA GLY A 125 18.93 -9.11 1.78
C GLY A 125 17.63 -9.92 1.73
N GLY A 126 16.71 -9.69 2.66
CA GLY A 126 15.42 -10.38 2.72
C GLY A 126 14.32 -9.71 1.90
N THR A 127 13.17 -10.36 1.86
CA THR A 127 11.97 -9.92 1.15
C THR A 127 10.95 -9.36 2.15
N PRO A 128 10.19 -8.29 1.81
CA PRO A 128 9.12 -7.78 2.67
C PRO A 128 8.16 -8.88 3.12
N ALA A 129 7.82 -8.91 4.42
CA ALA A 129 7.02 -9.98 5.02
C ALA A 129 5.72 -10.30 4.27
N CYS A 130 5.03 -9.27 3.78
CA CYS A 130 3.79 -9.43 3.01
C CYS A 130 4.00 -10.09 1.64
N VAL A 131 5.14 -9.86 1.00
CA VAL A 131 5.51 -10.48 -0.28
C VAL A 131 5.90 -11.94 -0.05
N ALA A 132 6.77 -12.19 0.94
CA ALA A 132 7.21 -13.53 1.30
C ALA A 132 6.03 -14.45 1.70
N ALA A 133 5.05 -13.92 2.42
CA ALA A 133 3.88 -14.67 2.89
C ALA A 133 2.80 -14.89 1.82
N CYS A 134 2.90 -14.30 0.62
CA CYS A 134 1.85 -14.44 -0.39
C CYS A 134 1.87 -15.84 -1.04
N PRO A 135 0.89 -16.75 -0.76
CA PRO A 135 0.92 -18.11 -1.29
C PRO A 135 0.80 -18.13 -2.81
N ASN A 136 0.04 -17.20 -3.39
CA ASN A 136 -0.22 -17.14 -4.82
C ASN A 136 0.78 -16.27 -5.60
N ARG A 137 1.82 -15.72 -4.93
CA ARG A 137 2.77 -14.82 -5.56
C ARG A 137 2.12 -13.66 -6.32
N ALA A 138 1.03 -13.14 -5.76
CA ALA A 138 0.30 -11.98 -6.26
C ALA A 138 0.97 -10.65 -5.89
N LEU A 139 1.94 -10.66 -4.99
CA LEU A 139 2.72 -9.50 -4.55
C LEU A 139 4.18 -9.68 -4.95
N ASP A 140 4.78 -8.60 -5.42
CA ASP A 140 6.23 -8.46 -5.56
C ASP A 140 6.66 -7.07 -5.10
N PHE A 141 7.96 -6.88 -4.89
CA PHE A 141 8.56 -5.65 -4.42
C PHE A 141 9.98 -5.51 -4.94
N GLY A 142 10.33 -4.34 -5.41
CA GLY A 142 11.66 -4.09 -5.93
C GLY A 142 11.80 -2.68 -6.52
N GLU A 143 12.89 -2.47 -7.25
CA GLU A 143 13.06 -1.25 -8.03
C GLU A 143 12.00 -1.14 -9.11
N VAL A 144 11.45 0.05 -9.27
CA VAL A 144 10.34 0.33 -10.17
C VAL A 144 10.63 -0.11 -11.61
N GLU A 145 11.82 0.20 -12.12
CA GLU A 145 12.19 -0.13 -13.50
C GLU A 145 12.36 -1.65 -13.69
N GLU A 146 12.87 -2.37 -12.68
CA GLU A 146 12.95 -3.83 -12.73
C GLU A 146 11.56 -4.49 -12.66
N LEU A 147 10.64 -3.93 -11.87
CA LEU A 147 9.25 -4.41 -11.83
C LEU A 147 8.55 -4.22 -13.18
N LYS A 148 8.70 -3.05 -13.82
CA LYS A 148 8.15 -2.79 -15.15
C LYS A 148 8.74 -3.73 -16.20
N LYS A 149 10.07 -3.90 -16.20
CA LYS A 149 10.75 -4.84 -17.09
C LYS A 149 10.26 -6.28 -16.91
N LYS A 150 10.01 -6.70 -15.67
CA LYS A 150 9.56 -8.06 -15.33
C LYS A 150 8.10 -8.32 -15.68
N TYR A 151 7.22 -7.35 -15.49
CA TYR A 151 5.77 -7.53 -15.59
C TYR A 151 5.12 -6.80 -16.76
N GLY A 152 5.91 -6.02 -17.53
CA GLY A 152 5.46 -5.29 -18.72
C GLY A 152 4.84 -3.92 -18.41
N ASP A 153 4.47 -3.22 -19.49
CA ASP A 153 4.05 -1.81 -19.44
C ASP A 153 2.53 -1.60 -19.27
N ALA A 154 1.75 -2.68 -19.26
CA ALA A 154 0.29 -2.60 -19.13
C ALA A 154 -0.20 -2.43 -17.67
N LEU A 155 0.73 -2.12 -16.76
CA LEU A 155 0.44 -1.93 -15.34
C LEU A 155 -0.20 -0.57 -15.07
N VAL A 156 -1.15 -0.54 -14.16
CA VAL A 156 -1.83 0.69 -13.74
C VAL A 156 -1.59 0.98 -12.26
N SER A 157 -1.62 2.27 -11.90
CA SER A 157 -1.65 2.72 -10.50
C SER A 157 -3.04 3.17 -10.07
N ASP A 158 -3.97 3.24 -11.03
CA ASP A 158 -5.35 3.72 -10.86
C ASP A 158 -6.34 2.56 -11.02
N ILE A 159 -7.13 2.32 -9.98
CA ILE A 159 -8.28 1.42 -10.00
C ILE A 159 -9.47 2.11 -9.33
N ALA A 160 -10.68 1.59 -9.52
CA ALA A 160 -11.93 2.23 -9.08
C ALA A 160 -11.97 2.59 -7.58
N VAL A 161 -11.27 1.82 -6.74
CA VAL A 161 -11.25 2.01 -5.27
C VAL A 161 -10.06 2.84 -4.77
N LEU A 162 -9.20 3.33 -5.64
CA LEU A 162 -8.06 4.17 -5.27
C LEU A 162 -8.28 5.63 -5.70
N PRO A 163 -7.69 6.58 -4.98
CA PRO A 163 -7.57 7.97 -5.43
C PRO A 163 -6.75 8.05 -6.73
N SER A 164 -6.89 9.17 -7.47
CA SER A 164 -6.04 9.41 -8.66
C SER A 164 -4.56 9.41 -8.30
N SER A 165 -3.78 8.71 -9.11
CA SER A 165 -2.33 8.63 -9.00
C SER A 165 -1.63 9.99 -9.18
N ASP A 166 -2.26 10.93 -9.87
CA ASP A 166 -1.74 12.29 -10.09
C ASP A 166 -1.47 13.05 -8.79
N LYS A 167 -2.22 12.73 -7.72
CA LYS A 167 -2.11 13.44 -6.43
C LYS A 167 -0.77 13.26 -5.75
N THR A 168 -0.21 12.05 -5.80
CA THR A 168 0.99 11.71 -5.02
C THR A 168 2.00 10.87 -5.78
N LYS A 169 1.72 10.49 -7.02
CA LYS A 169 2.55 9.61 -7.84
C LYS A 169 2.95 8.33 -7.06
N PRO A 170 1.99 7.43 -6.82
CA PRO A 170 2.22 6.24 -5.99
C PRO A 170 3.11 5.23 -6.72
N ASN A 171 4.04 4.60 -6.00
CA ASN A 171 4.87 3.51 -6.51
C ASN A 171 4.19 2.14 -6.30
N VAL A 172 3.00 2.00 -6.86
CA VAL A 172 2.25 0.74 -6.93
C VAL A 172 1.87 0.45 -8.38
N TYR A 173 2.17 -0.75 -8.84
CA TYR A 173 2.00 -1.21 -10.21
C TYR A 173 1.09 -2.43 -10.21
N ILE A 174 -0.10 -2.28 -10.76
CA ILE A 174 -1.19 -3.25 -10.64
C ILE A 174 -1.46 -3.89 -12.00
N ASN A 175 -1.36 -5.21 -12.07
CA ASN A 175 -1.98 -6.00 -13.13
C ASN A 175 -3.47 -6.12 -12.78
N ALA A 176 -4.28 -5.20 -13.29
CA ALA A 176 -5.66 -5.02 -12.88
C ALA A 176 -6.63 -5.90 -13.68
N LYS A 177 -7.65 -6.44 -13.00
CA LYS A 177 -8.82 -7.01 -13.69
C LYS A 177 -9.67 -5.88 -14.29
N GLU A 178 -10.29 -6.12 -15.43
CA GLU A 178 -11.23 -5.21 -16.08
C GLU A 178 -12.30 -4.68 -15.11
N ALA A 179 -12.83 -5.54 -14.25
CA ALA A 179 -13.82 -5.15 -13.24
C ALA A 179 -13.32 -4.07 -12.26
N ALA A 180 -12.01 -3.95 -12.05
CA ALA A 180 -11.42 -2.94 -11.18
C ALA A 180 -11.15 -1.60 -11.87
N THR A 181 -11.04 -1.58 -13.19
CA THR A 181 -10.78 -0.38 -14.00
C THR A 181 -12.04 0.18 -14.65
N ALA A 182 -12.99 -0.68 -15.06
CA ALA A 182 -14.23 -0.30 -15.72
C ALA A 182 -15.31 0.24 -14.76
N ALA A 183 -15.24 -0.09 -13.47
CA ALA A 183 -16.19 0.42 -12.48
C ALA A 183 -16.04 1.93 -12.31
N ALA A 184 -17.17 2.64 -12.18
CA ALA A 184 -17.15 4.05 -11.79
C ALA A 184 -16.39 4.19 -10.45
N ARG A 185 -15.47 5.16 -10.38
CA ARG A 185 -14.73 5.45 -9.13
C ARG A 185 -15.71 5.69 -8.00
N LYS A 186 -15.67 4.83 -7.00
CA LYS A 186 -16.35 5.12 -5.73
C LYS A 186 -15.47 6.11 -4.98
N ALA A 187 -16.04 7.27 -4.62
CA ALA A 187 -15.40 8.20 -3.71
C ALA A 187 -15.36 7.52 -2.32
N GLY A 188 -14.22 6.92 -1.98
CA GLY A 188 -14.00 6.24 -0.70
C GLY A 188 -12.52 5.95 -0.51
N LYS A 189 -12.08 5.83 0.73
CA LYS A 189 -10.74 5.35 1.04
C LYS A 189 -10.73 3.84 0.81
N ALA A 190 -9.63 3.30 0.27
CA ALA A 190 -9.47 1.84 0.04
C ALA A 190 -9.53 0.98 1.33
N TRP A 191 -9.84 1.61 2.46
CA TRP A 191 -9.82 1.07 3.81
C TRP A 191 -11.19 1.07 4.51
N ASP A 192 -12.21 1.68 3.90
CA ASP A 192 -13.57 1.77 4.48
C ASP A 192 -14.41 0.58 4.08
#